data_ac16021d2609bfd534c15243c1e41051
#
_entry.id   ac16021d2609bfd534c15243c1e41051
#
_cell.length_a   1.000
_cell.length_b   1.000
_cell.length_c   1.000
_cell.angle_alpha   90.00
_cell.angle_beta   90.00
_cell.angle_gamma   90.00
#
_symmetry.space_group_name_H-M   'P 1'
#
loop_
_entity.id
_entity.type
_entity.pdbx_description
1 polymer ?
#
loop_
_entity_poly.entity_id
_entity_poly.type
_entity_poly.pdbx_seq_one_letter_code
_entity_poly.pdbx_strand_id
1 'polypeptide(L)'
;MKCSLRFLILVAAFAFAASTVHAQQPKSLFYMTREPKSVRSFLAHADKIDLLVPAWYGVDASGLLSGGANPLVLETAKQRHVPVMPLVANGDFAQEEFHKLLKNEAAMENMIGALIRACKENGYAGFQFDFENVRWTDRDALSYLVRAAAVAFHREGLQLTIATVPNAPGAPGEGGFSAWIYENWRGAYDLQALAQSVDLICLMTYDQHTRWTAPGPVAGWAWTTGNLDYALKFMPAQKLSLGIPLYGYHWFAGTPLKSDDKAGDKPNPSAEYIGTDDAVDLAKAYGGRIEWDSTDRAAWFYFYRADMREWIFFTDARTFRERYTLVKERGLQGFCSWVLGTEDPAIWDSLPAHK
;
A
#
# COMPACT_ATOMS: atom_id res chain seq x y z
N MET A 1 -18.47 69.39 -48.69
CA MET A 1 -18.96 68.64 -47.52
C MET A 1 -18.15 67.35 -47.47
N LYS A 2 -17.20 67.23 -46.55
CA LYS A 2 -16.37 66.02 -46.34
C LYS A 2 -16.76 65.43 -45.00
N CYS A 3 -17.38 64.29 -45.04
CA CYS A 3 -17.79 63.53 -43.83
C CYS A 3 -16.66 62.58 -43.44
N SER A 4 -15.99 62.80 -42.31
CA SER A 4 -14.93 61.95 -41.78
C SER A 4 -15.54 60.96 -40.83
N LEU A 5 -15.52 59.68 -41.18
CA LEU A 5 -15.95 58.55 -40.35
C LEU A 5 -14.75 58.11 -39.50
N ARG A 6 -14.82 58.34 -38.17
CA ARG A 6 -13.83 57.85 -37.24
C ARG A 6 -14.23 56.45 -36.77
N PHE A 7 -13.42 55.46 -37.14
CA PHE A 7 -13.52 54.09 -36.60
C PHE A 7 -12.88 54.04 -35.20
N LEU A 8 -13.67 53.74 -34.19
CA LEU A 8 -13.18 53.43 -32.86
C LEU A 8 -12.88 51.94 -32.79
N ILE A 9 -11.59 51.57 -32.64
CA ILE A 9 -11.17 50.20 -32.42
C ILE A 9 -11.18 49.98 -30.90
N LEU A 10 -12.13 49.17 -30.43
CA LEU A 10 -12.17 48.70 -29.03
C LEU A 10 -11.22 47.48 -28.91
N VAL A 11 -10.08 47.65 -28.26
CA VAL A 11 -9.18 46.54 -27.89
C VAL A 11 -9.67 45.96 -26.55
N ALA A 12 -10.33 44.81 -26.61
CA ALA A 12 -10.68 44.05 -25.43
C ALA A 12 -9.43 43.27 -24.95
N ALA A 13 -8.83 43.76 -23.87
CA ALA A 13 -7.77 43.05 -23.19
C ALA A 13 -8.38 41.87 -22.41
N PHE A 14 -8.22 40.66 -22.90
CA PHE A 14 -8.47 39.45 -22.17
C PHE A 14 -7.36 39.26 -21.10
N ALA A 15 -7.63 39.60 -19.85
CA ALA A 15 -6.79 39.21 -18.75
C ALA A 15 -6.92 37.69 -18.51
N PHE A 16 -5.95 36.90 -18.95
CA PHE A 16 -5.81 35.51 -18.53
C PHE A 16 -5.44 35.51 -17.05
N ALA A 17 -6.42 35.30 -16.18
CA ALA A 17 -6.15 34.94 -14.79
C ALA A 17 -5.51 33.56 -14.80
N ALA A 18 -4.19 33.50 -14.67
CA ALA A 18 -3.47 32.26 -14.37
C ALA A 18 -3.92 31.81 -12.98
N SER A 19 -4.92 30.92 -12.92
CA SER A 19 -5.24 30.20 -11.71
C SER A 19 -4.01 29.39 -11.34
N THR A 20 -3.29 29.82 -10.33
CA THR A 20 -2.26 29.00 -9.68
C THR A 20 -2.96 27.80 -9.10
N VAL A 21 -2.95 26.69 -9.83
CA VAL A 21 -3.32 25.39 -9.27
C VAL A 21 -2.30 25.15 -8.16
N HIS A 22 -2.67 25.41 -6.92
CA HIS A 22 -1.90 24.93 -5.78
C HIS A 22 -1.92 23.42 -5.88
N ALA A 23 -0.78 22.84 -6.19
CA ALA A 23 -0.63 21.38 -6.17
C ALA A 23 -1.04 20.92 -4.76
N GLN A 24 -2.12 20.16 -4.70
CA GLN A 24 -2.60 19.61 -3.42
C GLN A 24 -1.48 18.77 -2.83
N GLN A 25 -1.18 18.96 -1.56
CA GLN A 25 -0.18 18.14 -0.86
C GLN A 25 -0.64 16.69 -0.88
N PRO A 26 0.24 15.74 -1.28
CA PRO A 26 -0.10 14.33 -1.26
C PRO A 26 -0.48 13.87 0.14
N LYS A 27 -1.57 13.12 0.25
CA LYS A 27 -2.00 12.57 1.54
C LYS A 27 -1.12 11.42 1.99
N SER A 28 -0.81 11.43 3.28
CA SER A 28 -0.05 10.39 3.95
C SER A 28 -0.97 9.34 4.56
N LEU A 29 -1.04 8.17 3.95
CA LEU A 29 -1.73 7.01 4.50
C LEU A 29 -0.70 6.05 5.08
N PHE A 30 -0.86 5.68 6.35
CA PHE A 30 0.04 4.74 7.01
C PHE A 30 -0.71 3.52 7.53
N TYR A 31 -0.17 2.36 7.19
CA TYR A 31 -0.60 1.10 7.78
C TYR A 31 0.00 0.91 9.16
N MET A 32 -0.78 0.33 10.06
CA MET A 32 -0.39 0.01 11.42
C MET A 32 -0.78 -1.43 11.77
N THR A 33 0.12 -2.17 12.40
CA THR A 33 -0.18 -3.48 12.99
C THR A 33 -0.48 -3.37 14.49
N ARG A 34 -0.75 -4.51 15.14
CA ARG A 34 -0.91 -4.58 16.60
C ARG A 34 0.42 -4.60 17.35
N GLU A 35 1.53 -4.68 16.64
CA GLU A 35 2.86 -4.72 17.23
C GLU A 35 3.16 -3.45 18.05
N PRO A 36 3.79 -3.58 19.23
CA PRO A 36 4.08 -2.42 20.07
C PRO A 36 4.92 -1.34 19.40
N LYS A 37 5.86 -1.71 18.49
CA LYS A 37 6.65 -0.74 17.72
C LYS A 37 5.74 0.09 16.81
N SER A 38 4.78 -0.55 16.13
CA SER A 38 3.85 0.09 15.20
C SER A 38 2.91 1.07 15.93
N VAL A 39 2.36 0.64 17.07
CA VAL A 39 1.52 1.53 17.90
C VAL A 39 2.32 2.73 18.40
N ARG A 40 3.53 2.54 18.92
CA ARG A 40 4.38 3.65 19.40
C ARG A 40 4.70 4.65 18.30
N SER A 41 5.01 4.18 17.08
CA SER A 41 5.27 5.06 15.95
C SER A 41 4.06 5.93 15.63
N PHE A 42 2.85 5.36 15.59
CA PHE A 42 1.62 6.15 15.42
C PHE A 42 1.47 7.21 16.52
N LEU A 43 1.59 6.82 17.80
CA LEU A 43 1.42 7.75 18.92
C LEU A 43 2.39 8.92 18.87
N ALA A 44 3.61 8.69 18.35
CA ALA A 44 4.66 9.72 18.26
C ALA A 44 4.45 10.67 17.06
N HIS A 45 3.82 10.21 15.95
CA HIS A 45 3.79 10.94 14.69
C HIS A 45 2.38 11.15 14.11
N ALA A 46 1.36 11.03 14.95
CA ALA A 46 -0.04 11.20 14.53
C ALA A 46 -0.31 12.54 13.83
N ASP A 47 0.45 13.59 14.16
CA ASP A 47 0.35 14.92 13.56
C ASP A 47 0.85 15.00 12.11
N LYS A 48 1.44 13.92 11.59
CA LYS A 48 1.94 13.81 10.21
C LYS A 48 1.18 12.80 9.35
N ILE A 49 0.08 12.27 9.89
CA ILE A 49 -0.70 11.19 9.26
C ILE A 49 -2.08 11.70 8.86
N ASP A 50 -2.39 11.72 7.56
CA ASP A 50 -3.71 12.11 7.04
C ASP A 50 -4.76 11.02 7.19
N LEU A 51 -4.34 9.75 7.16
CA LEU A 51 -5.21 8.59 7.31
C LEU A 51 -4.47 7.41 7.94
N LEU A 52 -4.98 6.93 9.06
CA LEU A 52 -4.48 5.72 9.70
C LEU A 52 -5.26 4.50 9.21
N VAL A 53 -4.54 3.48 8.73
CA VAL A 53 -5.12 2.22 8.26
C VAL A 53 -4.59 1.05 9.09
N PRO A 54 -5.23 0.76 10.23
CA PRO A 54 -4.78 -0.34 11.08
C PRO A 54 -5.26 -1.70 10.57
N ALA A 55 -4.38 -2.69 10.57
CA ALA A 55 -4.65 -4.08 10.24
C ALA A 55 -5.36 -4.78 11.42
N TRP A 56 -6.63 -4.50 11.58
CA TRP A 56 -7.40 -4.95 12.76
C TRP A 56 -8.41 -6.03 12.49
N TYR A 57 -8.87 -6.20 11.25
CA TYR A 57 -9.97 -7.10 10.95
C TYR A 57 -9.60 -8.18 9.93
N GLY A 58 -10.17 -9.35 10.15
CA GLY A 58 -10.21 -10.43 9.18
C GLY A 58 -11.64 -10.85 8.91
N VAL A 59 -11.87 -11.48 7.77
CA VAL A 59 -13.18 -12.07 7.41
C VAL A 59 -13.01 -13.53 7.04
N ASP A 60 -13.96 -14.37 7.46
CA ASP A 60 -14.02 -15.78 7.09
C ASP A 60 -14.99 -16.06 5.92
N ALA A 61 -15.08 -17.32 5.50
CA ALA A 61 -15.95 -17.75 4.39
C ALA A 61 -17.46 -17.51 4.61
N SER A 62 -17.89 -17.31 5.86
CA SER A 62 -19.30 -17.02 6.20
C SER A 62 -19.61 -15.53 6.29
N GLY A 63 -18.59 -14.68 6.10
CA GLY A 63 -18.71 -13.23 6.25
C GLY A 63 -18.62 -12.73 7.68
N LEU A 64 -18.22 -13.58 8.63
CA LEU A 64 -18.00 -13.18 10.01
C LEU A 64 -16.66 -12.45 10.15
N LEU A 65 -16.69 -11.33 10.87
CA LEU A 65 -15.50 -10.55 11.17
C LEU A 65 -14.82 -11.06 12.42
N SER A 66 -13.50 -11.13 12.39
CA SER A 66 -12.62 -11.29 13.53
C SER A 66 -11.82 -10.01 13.76
N GLY A 67 -11.38 -9.77 15.00
CA GLY A 67 -10.57 -8.59 15.33
C GLY A 67 -11.36 -7.52 16.08
N GLY A 68 -10.85 -6.29 16.03
CA GLY A 68 -11.47 -5.15 16.74
C GLY A 68 -10.47 -4.02 17.01
N ALA A 69 -10.98 -2.89 17.45
CA ALA A 69 -10.23 -1.67 17.70
C ALA A 69 -9.23 -1.77 18.85
N ASN A 70 -8.17 -0.98 18.78
CA ASN A 70 -7.34 -0.64 19.93
C ASN A 70 -7.83 0.69 20.52
N PRO A 71 -8.37 0.72 21.77
CA PRO A 71 -8.95 1.93 22.35
C PRO A 71 -7.98 3.08 22.50
N LEU A 72 -6.71 2.81 22.84
CA LEU A 72 -5.66 3.84 22.97
C LEU A 72 -5.39 4.53 21.62
N VAL A 73 -5.35 3.75 20.55
CA VAL A 73 -5.13 4.27 19.19
C VAL A 73 -6.31 5.12 18.75
N LEU A 74 -7.56 4.67 18.99
CA LEU A 74 -8.76 5.44 18.64
C LEU A 74 -8.84 6.76 19.41
N GLU A 75 -8.54 6.74 20.70
CA GLU A 75 -8.54 7.96 21.52
C GLU A 75 -7.49 8.95 21.03
N THR A 76 -6.26 8.49 20.73
CA THR A 76 -5.21 9.34 20.18
C THR A 76 -5.58 9.89 18.81
N ALA A 77 -6.12 9.05 17.91
CA ALA A 77 -6.56 9.46 16.58
C ALA A 77 -7.63 10.56 16.68
N LYS A 78 -8.60 10.39 17.58
CA LYS A 78 -9.64 11.40 17.84
C LYS A 78 -9.06 12.72 18.35
N GLN A 79 -8.14 12.67 19.33
CA GLN A 79 -7.49 13.86 19.89
C GLN A 79 -6.64 14.60 18.85
N ARG A 80 -6.03 13.87 17.93
CA ARG A 80 -5.17 14.39 16.85
C ARG A 80 -5.92 14.64 15.54
N HIS A 81 -7.23 14.43 15.51
CA HIS A 81 -8.08 14.57 14.32
C HIS A 81 -7.62 13.72 13.12
N VAL A 82 -7.02 12.55 13.39
CA VAL A 82 -6.61 11.61 12.36
C VAL A 82 -7.77 10.66 12.05
N PRO A 83 -8.32 10.66 10.83
CA PRO A 83 -9.30 9.66 10.42
C PRO A 83 -8.74 8.25 10.53
N VAL A 84 -9.56 7.30 11.01
CA VAL A 84 -9.19 5.88 11.09
C VAL A 84 -10.06 5.11 10.10
N MET A 85 -9.40 4.32 9.26
CA MET A 85 -10.02 3.44 8.27
C MET A 85 -9.37 2.06 8.37
N PRO A 86 -9.85 1.15 9.23
CA PRO A 86 -9.21 -0.15 9.38
C PRO A 86 -9.18 -0.92 8.05
N LEU A 87 -8.17 -1.74 7.84
CA LEU A 87 -8.22 -2.74 6.79
C LEU A 87 -8.93 -4.01 7.29
N VAL A 88 -9.59 -4.69 6.35
CA VAL A 88 -10.09 -6.04 6.49
C VAL A 88 -9.43 -6.93 5.45
N ALA A 89 -8.80 -8.02 5.89
CA ALA A 89 -8.16 -9.02 5.04
C ALA A 89 -8.98 -10.31 5.01
N ASN A 90 -8.80 -11.11 3.94
CA ASN A 90 -9.22 -12.51 3.97
C ASN A 90 -8.27 -13.28 4.89
N GLY A 91 -8.81 -13.88 5.94
CA GLY A 91 -8.03 -14.47 7.03
C GLY A 91 -6.89 -15.36 6.53
N ASP A 92 -5.67 -15.11 7.02
CA ASP A 92 -4.42 -15.77 6.63
C ASP A 92 -4.18 -15.83 5.10
N PHE A 93 -4.81 -14.95 4.32
CA PHE A 93 -4.85 -14.98 2.84
C PHE A 93 -5.27 -16.35 2.30
N ALA A 94 -6.21 -17.01 2.99
CA ALA A 94 -6.72 -18.34 2.66
C ALA A 94 -7.58 -18.29 1.39
N GLN A 95 -6.99 -18.64 0.25
CA GLN A 95 -7.58 -18.54 -1.07
C GLN A 95 -8.91 -19.28 -1.19
N GLU A 96 -8.98 -20.53 -0.70
CA GLU A 96 -10.18 -21.36 -0.77
C GLU A 96 -11.34 -20.80 0.05
N GLU A 97 -11.05 -20.29 1.24
CA GLU A 97 -12.07 -19.72 2.11
C GLU A 97 -12.62 -18.41 1.52
N PHE A 98 -11.75 -17.59 0.94
CA PHE A 98 -12.19 -16.38 0.28
C PHE A 98 -12.99 -16.67 -1.01
N HIS A 99 -12.61 -17.69 -1.78
CA HIS A 99 -13.40 -18.17 -2.92
C HIS A 99 -14.82 -18.56 -2.50
N LYS A 100 -14.98 -19.27 -1.37
CA LYS A 100 -16.31 -19.64 -0.83
C LYS A 100 -17.13 -18.40 -0.48
N LEU A 101 -16.52 -17.39 0.17
CA LEU A 101 -17.16 -16.12 0.47
C LEU A 101 -17.67 -15.45 -0.80
N LEU A 102 -16.81 -15.34 -1.84
CA LEU A 102 -17.18 -14.72 -3.11
C LEU A 102 -18.30 -15.44 -3.88
N LYS A 103 -18.57 -16.70 -3.57
CA LYS A 103 -19.68 -17.50 -4.15
C LYS A 103 -20.94 -17.49 -3.29
N ASN A 104 -20.92 -16.83 -2.14
CA ASN A 104 -22.05 -16.82 -1.19
C ASN A 104 -22.53 -15.38 -0.97
N GLU A 105 -23.64 -15.03 -1.63
CA GLU A 105 -24.21 -13.68 -1.56
C GLU A 105 -24.59 -13.28 -0.12
N ALA A 106 -25.16 -14.20 0.66
CA ALA A 106 -25.51 -13.95 2.05
C ALA A 106 -24.25 -13.70 2.93
N ALA A 107 -23.14 -14.39 2.66
CA ALA A 107 -21.88 -14.14 3.37
C ALA A 107 -21.31 -12.76 3.01
N MET A 108 -21.37 -12.35 1.74
CA MET A 108 -20.96 -11.01 1.32
C MET A 108 -21.81 -9.92 1.98
N GLU A 109 -23.15 -10.09 2.03
CA GLU A 109 -24.06 -9.17 2.71
C GLU A 109 -23.79 -9.09 4.21
N ASN A 110 -23.56 -10.24 4.87
CA ASN A 110 -23.20 -10.31 6.29
C ASN A 110 -21.93 -9.53 6.58
N MET A 111 -20.88 -9.73 5.77
CA MET A 111 -19.61 -8.99 5.89
C MET A 111 -19.82 -7.49 5.74
N ILE A 112 -20.49 -7.05 4.67
CA ILE A 112 -20.73 -5.62 4.41
C ILE A 112 -21.52 -4.98 5.56
N GLY A 113 -22.59 -5.63 6.02
CA GLY A 113 -23.38 -5.16 7.14
C GLY A 113 -22.58 -5.08 8.45
N ALA A 114 -21.72 -6.06 8.72
CA ALA A 114 -20.87 -6.07 9.90
C ALA A 114 -19.81 -4.96 9.87
N LEU A 115 -19.18 -4.71 8.72
CA LEU A 115 -18.21 -3.61 8.54
C LEU A 115 -18.86 -2.24 8.74
N ILE A 116 -20.06 -2.02 8.21
CA ILE A 116 -20.82 -0.76 8.40
C ILE A 116 -21.17 -0.56 9.87
N ARG A 117 -21.59 -1.62 10.57
CA ARG A 117 -21.83 -1.53 12.03
C ARG A 117 -20.57 -1.15 12.78
N ALA A 118 -19.44 -1.80 12.48
CA ALA A 118 -18.14 -1.49 13.09
C ALA A 118 -17.72 -0.02 12.86
N CYS A 119 -17.99 0.54 11.65
CA CYS A 119 -17.76 1.96 11.39
C CYS A 119 -18.59 2.85 12.33
N LYS A 120 -19.88 2.58 12.45
CA LYS A 120 -20.80 3.38 13.28
C LYS A 120 -20.46 3.29 14.77
N GLU A 121 -20.09 2.12 15.26
CA GLU A 121 -19.76 1.88 16.67
C GLU A 121 -18.42 2.54 17.08
N ASN A 122 -17.44 2.59 16.18
CA ASN A 122 -16.10 3.07 16.49
C ASN A 122 -15.75 4.42 15.86
N GLY A 123 -16.65 5.00 15.06
CA GLY A 123 -16.41 6.28 14.39
C GLY A 123 -15.36 6.20 13.27
N TYR A 124 -15.26 5.06 12.57
CA TYR A 124 -14.34 4.93 11.43
C TYR A 124 -14.82 5.73 10.23
N ALA A 125 -13.88 6.24 9.44
CA ALA A 125 -14.18 6.93 8.18
C ALA A 125 -14.68 5.97 7.08
N GLY A 126 -14.45 4.68 7.24
CA GLY A 126 -14.77 3.61 6.31
C GLY A 126 -13.91 2.39 6.54
N PHE A 127 -13.73 1.57 5.50
CA PHE A 127 -12.82 0.42 5.52
C PHE A 127 -11.94 0.38 4.26
N GLN A 128 -10.76 -0.21 4.41
CA GLN A 128 -9.92 -0.62 3.30
C GLN A 128 -10.00 -2.14 3.13
N PHE A 129 -10.29 -2.60 1.92
CA PHE A 129 -10.19 -4.01 1.56
C PHE A 129 -8.75 -4.36 1.21
N ASP A 130 -8.25 -5.45 1.80
CA ASP A 130 -6.91 -5.99 1.58
C ASP A 130 -7.02 -7.51 1.36
N PHE A 131 -7.63 -7.87 0.22
CA PHE A 131 -7.86 -9.26 -0.14
C PHE A 131 -6.77 -9.73 -1.08
N GLU A 132 -5.87 -10.55 -0.56
CA GLU A 132 -4.72 -11.07 -1.30
C GLU A 132 -4.83 -12.58 -1.55
N ASN A 133 -3.93 -13.11 -2.38
CA ASN A 133 -3.96 -14.52 -2.80
C ASN A 133 -5.34 -14.92 -3.35
N VAL A 134 -5.89 -14.09 -4.22
CA VAL A 134 -7.19 -14.29 -4.86
C VAL A 134 -6.97 -14.89 -6.25
N ARG A 135 -7.72 -15.95 -6.60
CA ARG A 135 -7.64 -16.58 -7.92
C ARG A 135 -8.03 -15.58 -9.01
N TRP A 136 -7.30 -15.56 -10.10
CA TRP A 136 -7.65 -14.75 -11.27
C TRP A 136 -9.05 -15.07 -11.82
N THR A 137 -9.53 -16.30 -11.64
CA THR A 137 -10.90 -16.74 -12.02
C THR A 137 -11.98 -16.11 -11.16
N ASP A 138 -11.65 -15.51 -10.03
CA ASP A 138 -12.58 -14.80 -9.13
C ASP A 138 -12.62 -13.29 -9.37
N ARG A 139 -11.97 -12.80 -10.42
CA ARG A 139 -11.87 -11.37 -10.78
C ARG A 139 -13.23 -10.67 -10.83
N ASP A 140 -14.21 -11.27 -11.52
CA ASP A 140 -15.53 -10.67 -11.66
C ASP A 140 -16.30 -10.69 -10.33
N ALA A 141 -16.15 -11.76 -9.56
CA ALA A 141 -16.78 -11.90 -8.25
C ALA A 141 -16.19 -10.90 -7.23
N LEU A 142 -14.87 -10.70 -7.25
CA LEU A 142 -14.21 -9.67 -6.44
C LEU A 142 -14.69 -8.26 -6.83
N SER A 143 -14.75 -7.97 -8.12
CA SER A 143 -15.25 -6.68 -8.62
C SER A 143 -16.71 -6.44 -8.24
N TYR A 144 -17.53 -7.49 -8.25
CA TYR A 144 -18.92 -7.44 -7.80
C TYR A 144 -19.02 -7.12 -6.30
N LEU A 145 -18.28 -7.85 -5.46
CA LEU A 145 -18.23 -7.62 -4.01
C LEU A 145 -17.83 -6.18 -3.69
N VAL A 146 -16.74 -5.69 -4.31
CA VAL A 146 -16.23 -4.33 -4.06
C VAL A 146 -17.27 -3.28 -4.46
N ARG A 147 -17.93 -3.46 -5.60
CA ARG A 147 -19.00 -2.55 -6.05
C ARG A 147 -20.20 -2.57 -5.10
N ALA A 148 -20.66 -3.75 -4.68
CA ALA A 148 -21.78 -3.89 -3.74
C ALA A 148 -21.45 -3.22 -2.40
N ALA A 149 -20.26 -3.46 -1.88
CA ALA A 149 -19.78 -2.83 -0.65
C ALA A 149 -19.70 -1.31 -0.79
N ALA A 150 -19.10 -0.79 -1.88
CA ALA A 150 -19.00 0.66 -2.11
C ALA A 150 -20.36 1.34 -2.11
N VAL A 151 -21.36 0.76 -2.81
CA VAL A 151 -22.73 1.29 -2.82
C VAL A 151 -23.33 1.32 -1.42
N ALA A 152 -23.13 0.28 -0.61
CA ALA A 152 -23.64 0.21 0.74
C ALA A 152 -22.95 1.22 1.67
N PHE A 153 -21.63 1.35 1.59
CA PHE A 153 -20.84 2.30 2.38
C PHE A 153 -21.20 3.74 2.04
N HIS A 154 -21.26 4.09 0.76
CA HIS A 154 -21.60 5.45 0.31
C HIS A 154 -23.01 5.89 0.74
N ARG A 155 -23.99 4.97 0.81
CA ARG A 155 -25.33 5.28 1.35
C ARG A 155 -25.30 5.70 2.82
N GLU A 156 -24.30 5.24 3.57
CA GLU A 156 -24.09 5.58 4.97
C GLU A 156 -23.08 6.74 5.17
N GLY A 157 -22.63 7.38 4.09
CA GLY A 157 -21.62 8.45 4.12
C GLY A 157 -20.22 7.96 4.49
N LEU A 158 -19.95 6.65 4.35
CA LEU A 158 -18.67 6.02 4.64
C LEU A 158 -17.86 5.85 3.36
N GLN A 159 -16.53 5.82 3.48
CA GLN A 159 -15.62 5.56 2.38
C GLN A 159 -15.26 4.07 2.28
N LEU A 160 -15.02 3.61 1.05
CA LEU A 160 -14.43 2.30 0.79
C LEU A 160 -13.19 2.47 -0.07
N THR A 161 -12.08 1.92 0.38
CA THR A 161 -10.81 1.87 -0.37
C THR A 161 -10.35 0.43 -0.54
N ILE A 162 -9.40 0.19 -1.43
CA ILE A 162 -8.83 -1.14 -1.64
C ILE A 162 -7.32 -1.06 -1.85
N ALA A 163 -6.60 -2.00 -1.23
CA ALA A 163 -5.21 -2.29 -1.57
C ALA A 163 -5.19 -3.31 -2.71
N THR A 164 -4.30 -3.13 -3.69
CA THR A 164 -4.15 -4.04 -4.82
C THR A 164 -2.71 -4.43 -5.03
N VAL A 165 -2.47 -5.71 -5.29
CA VAL A 165 -1.16 -6.19 -5.72
C VAL A 165 -0.84 -5.59 -7.10
N PRO A 166 0.42 -5.16 -7.35
CA PRO A 166 0.83 -4.68 -8.67
C PRO A 166 0.66 -5.75 -9.73
N ASN A 167 -0.04 -5.43 -10.82
CA ASN A 167 -0.43 -6.43 -11.82
C ASN A 167 0.06 -6.12 -13.26
N ALA A 168 1.01 -5.20 -13.44
CA ALA A 168 1.61 -4.99 -14.75
C ALA A 168 2.34 -6.26 -15.23
N PRO A 169 2.19 -6.65 -16.50
CA PRO A 169 1.43 -6.01 -17.59
C PRO A 169 -0.05 -6.44 -17.70
N GLY A 170 -0.66 -7.00 -16.67
CA GLY A 170 -2.07 -7.41 -16.66
C GLY A 170 -2.36 -8.73 -17.40
N ALA A 171 -1.31 -9.52 -17.63
CA ALA A 171 -1.36 -10.82 -18.27
C ALA A 171 -0.34 -11.77 -17.62
N PRO A 172 -0.50 -13.11 -17.77
CA PRO A 172 0.51 -14.05 -17.36
C PRO A 172 1.84 -13.72 -18.07
N GLY A 173 2.94 -13.63 -17.31
CA GLY A 173 4.26 -13.50 -17.88
C GLY A 173 4.79 -14.82 -18.45
N GLU A 174 5.99 -14.78 -19.03
CA GLU A 174 6.66 -15.99 -19.50
C GLU A 174 7.14 -16.86 -18.35
N GLY A 175 6.97 -18.17 -18.49
CA GLY A 175 7.39 -19.19 -17.53
C GLY A 175 6.37 -19.49 -16.42
N GLY A 176 6.50 -20.68 -15.83
CA GLY A 176 5.52 -21.22 -14.88
C GLY A 176 5.35 -20.39 -13.61
N PHE A 177 6.43 -19.79 -13.09
CA PHE A 177 6.34 -18.93 -11.89
C PHE A 177 5.56 -17.63 -12.17
N SER A 178 5.81 -16.99 -13.31
CA SER A 178 5.08 -15.77 -13.70
C SER A 178 3.60 -16.03 -13.93
N ALA A 179 3.26 -17.17 -14.54
CA ALA A 179 1.89 -17.61 -14.71
C ALA A 179 1.23 -17.88 -13.35
N TRP A 180 1.90 -18.58 -12.45
CA TRP A 180 1.41 -18.88 -11.10
C TRP A 180 1.14 -17.61 -10.29
N ILE A 181 2.07 -16.61 -10.32
CA ILE A 181 1.88 -15.30 -9.65
C ILE A 181 0.65 -14.57 -10.22
N TYR A 182 0.46 -14.60 -11.53
CA TYR A 182 -0.73 -13.99 -12.15
C TYR A 182 -2.00 -14.70 -11.69
N GLU A 183 -2.03 -16.02 -11.74
CA GLU A 183 -3.21 -16.81 -11.44
C GLU A 183 -3.67 -16.72 -9.97
N ASN A 184 -2.73 -16.51 -9.05
CA ASN A 184 -3.02 -16.58 -7.63
C ASN A 184 -2.91 -15.23 -6.89
N TRP A 185 -2.24 -14.22 -7.48
CA TRP A 185 -1.98 -12.96 -6.78
C TRP A 185 -2.35 -11.71 -7.56
N ARG A 186 -2.15 -11.69 -8.88
CA ARG A 186 -2.24 -10.45 -9.66
C ARG A 186 -3.49 -10.35 -10.52
N GLY A 187 -3.94 -11.47 -11.09
CA GLY A 187 -4.96 -11.48 -12.13
C GLY A 187 -6.38 -11.19 -11.64
N ALA A 188 -6.62 -11.24 -10.33
CA ALA A 188 -7.94 -10.99 -9.75
C ALA A 188 -8.34 -9.50 -9.72
N TYR A 189 -7.40 -8.57 -9.91
CA TYR A 189 -7.72 -7.14 -9.80
C TYR A 189 -8.06 -6.53 -11.17
N ASP A 190 -9.34 -6.23 -11.39
CA ASP A 190 -9.79 -5.37 -12.48
C ASP A 190 -9.66 -3.91 -12.08
N LEU A 191 -8.50 -3.31 -12.36
CA LEU A 191 -8.23 -1.95 -11.93
C LEU A 191 -9.27 -0.93 -12.43
N GLN A 192 -9.84 -1.14 -13.62
CA GLN A 192 -10.86 -0.26 -14.17
C GLN A 192 -12.19 -0.38 -13.40
N ALA A 193 -12.66 -1.60 -13.17
CA ALA A 193 -13.89 -1.85 -12.42
C ALA A 193 -13.77 -1.41 -10.95
N LEU A 194 -12.62 -1.67 -10.33
CA LEU A 194 -12.31 -1.24 -8.96
C LEU A 194 -12.29 0.29 -8.85
N ALA A 195 -11.59 0.98 -9.75
CA ALA A 195 -11.49 2.45 -9.74
C ALA A 195 -12.85 3.15 -9.94
N GLN A 196 -13.80 2.52 -10.62
CA GLN A 196 -15.16 3.05 -10.75
C GLN A 196 -15.98 2.93 -9.47
N SER A 197 -15.62 2.02 -8.59
CA SER A 197 -16.37 1.67 -7.39
C SER A 197 -15.85 2.35 -6.13
N VAL A 198 -14.55 2.31 -5.89
CA VAL A 198 -13.93 2.76 -4.63
C VAL A 198 -13.49 4.22 -4.65
N ASP A 199 -13.27 4.79 -3.46
CA ASP A 199 -12.78 6.17 -3.29
C ASP A 199 -11.28 6.30 -3.56
N LEU A 200 -10.51 5.25 -3.24
CA LEU A 200 -9.06 5.22 -3.40
C LEU A 200 -8.57 3.78 -3.65
N ILE A 201 -7.58 3.64 -4.53
CA ILE A 201 -6.79 2.42 -4.69
C ILE A 201 -5.40 2.67 -4.11
N CYS A 202 -4.99 1.83 -3.16
CA CYS A 202 -3.61 1.74 -2.69
C CYS A 202 -2.88 0.68 -3.52
N LEU A 203 -2.03 1.09 -4.45
CA LEU A 203 -1.23 0.18 -5.25
C LEU A 203 -0.01 -0.26 -4.43
N MET A 204 0.05 -1.51 -4.01
CA MET A 204 1.10 -2.07 -3.15
C MET A 204 2.42 -2.26 -3.91
N THR A 205 3.06 -1.16 -4.33
CA THR A 205 4.33 -1.18 -5.07
C THR A 205 5.52 -1.54 -4.18
N TYR A 206 5.43 -2.71 -3.56
CA TYR A 206 6.47 -3.35 -2.74
C TYR A 206 6.40 -4.87 -2.89
N ASP A 207 7.30 -5.59 -2.23
CA ASP A 207 7.48 -7.04 -2.38
C ASP A 207 7.86 -7.49 -3.79
N GLN A 208 8.66 -6.67 -4.51
CA GLN A 208 9.30 -7.08 -5.74
C GLN A 208 10.27 -8.24 -5.48
N HIS A 209 11.10 -8.10 -4.45
CA HIS A 209 11.92 -9.15 -3.88
C HIS A 209 11.50 -9.40 -2.45
N THR A 210 11.37 -10.67 -2.08
CA THR A 210 10.84 -11.13 -0.79
C THR A 210 11.69 -12.26 -0.23
N ARG A 211 11.28 -12.78 0.91
CA ARG A 211 11.88 -13.98 1.52
C ARG A 211 11.91 -15.23 0.62
N TRP A 212 11.18 -15.22 -0.48
CA TRP A 212 11.06 -16.35 -1.41
C TRP A 212 11.83 -16.14 -2.73
N THR A 213 12.51 -15.02 -2.86
CA THR A 213 13.24 -14.66 -4.09
C THR A 213 14.75 -14.49 -3.82
N ALA A 214 15.51 -14.33 -4.88
CA ALA A 214 16.90 -13.85 -4.77
C ALA A 214 16.94 -12.45 -4.11
N PRO A 215 18.10 -12.08 -3.49
CA PRO A 215 18.29 -10.75 -2.94
C PRO A 215 18.07 -9.65 -3.98
N GLY A 216 17.42 -8.57 -3.53
CA GLY A 216 17.13 -7.42 -4.37
C GLY A 216 16.25 -6.39 -3.65
N PRO A 217 15.99 -5.23 -4.27
CA PRO A 217 15.21 -4.17 -3.66
C PRO A 217 13.76 -4.60 -3.43
N VAL A 218 13.20 -4.21 -2.29
CA VAL A 218 11.77 -4.43 -1.97
C VAL A 218 10.87 -3.76 -3.00
N ALA A 219 11.32 -2.62 -3.55
CA ALA A 219 10.60 -1.81 -4.54
C ALA A 219 11.62 -1.08 -5.44
N GLY A 220 12.18 -1.75 -6.45
CA GLY A 220 13.10 -1.15 -7.41
C GLY A 220 12.42 -0.07 -8.25
N TRP A 221 13.18 0.93 -8.69
CA TRP A 221 12.64 2.12 -9.35
C TRP A 221 11.87 1.81 -10.63
N ALA A 222 12.48 1.07 -11.56
CA ALA A 222 11.85 0.73 -12.84
C ALA A 222 10.59 -0.13 -12.66
N TRP A 223 10.61 -1.06 -11.71
CA TRP A 223 9.47 -1.90 -11.39
C TRP A 223 8.33 -1.08 -10.75
N THR A 224 8.64 -0.18 -9.81
CA THR A 224 7.66 0.71 -9.19
C THR A 224 7.00 1.63 -10.22
N THR A 225 7.81 2.31 -11.04
CA THR A 225 7.29 3.25 -12.07
C THR A 225 6.51 2.53 -13.15
N GLY A 226 6.94 1.34 -13.58
CA GLY A 226 6.22 0.53 -14.57
C GLY A 226 4.84 0.09 -14.09
N ASN A 227 4.71 -0.34 -12.82
CA ASN A 227 3.41 -0.67 -12.23
C ASN A 227 2.52 0.56 -12.05
N LEU A 228 3.10 1.70 -11.65
CA LEU A 228 2.37 2.96 -11.56
C LEU A 228 1.85 3.41 -12.94
N ASP A 229 2.71 3.42 -13.97
CA ASP A 229 2.33 3.80 -15.33
C ASP A 229 1.25 2.86 -15.90
N TYR A 230 1.29 1.60 -15.54
CA TYR A 230 0.25 0.64 -15.91
C TYR A 230 -1.08 0.97 -15.22
N ALA A 231 -1.09 1.20 -13.91
CA ALA A 231 -2.30 1.51 -13.16
C ALA A 231 -2.97 2.82 -13.62
N LEU A 232 -2.18 3.83 -13.95
CA LEU A 232 -2.67 5.13 -14.44
C LEU A 232 -3.36 5.06 -15.81
N LYS A 233 -3.32 3.92 -16.52
CA LYS A 233 -4.13 3.71 -17.73
C LYS A 233 -5.61 3.50 -17.42
N PHE A 234 -5.94 3.10 -16.20
CA PHE A 234 -7.29 2.68 -15.78
C PHE A 234 -7.97 3.67 -14.84
N MET A 235 -7.23 4.61 -14.25
CA MET A 235 -7.78 5.54 -13.28
C MET A 235 -7.04 6.88 -13.27
N PRO A 236 -7.70 7.97 -12.87
CA PRO A 236 -7.03 9.25 -12.65
C PRO A 236 -6.08 9.19 -11.45
N ALA A 237 -4.99 9.97 -11.49
CA ALA A 237 -3.98 10.02 -10.45
C ALA A 237 -4.55 10.33 -9.05
N GLN A 238 -5.64 11.09 -8.99
CA GLN A 238 -6.33 11.46 -7.75
C GLN A 238 -7.09 10.31 -7.08
N LYS A 239 -7.21 9.16 -7.75
CA LYS A 239 -7.76 7.91 -7.19
C LYS A 239 -6.69 6.88 -6.82
N LEU A 240 -5.42 7.25 -6.89
CA LEU A 240 -4.29 6.33 -6.68
C LEU A 240 -3.36 6.85 -5.59
N SER A 241 -3.02 5.98 -4.64
CA SER A 241 -1.92 6.12 -3.69
C SER A 241 -0.81 5.12 -4.02
N LEU A 242 0.43 5.60 -4.03
CA LEU A 242 1.60 4.77 -4.28
C LEU A 242 2.02 4.03 -3.02
N GLY A 243 2.17 2.71 -3.09
CA GLY A 243 2.73 1.91 -2.02
C GLY A 243 4.21 2.21 -1.81
N ILE A 244 4.60 2.59 -0.60
CA ILE A 244 5.99 2.81 -0.21
C ILE A 244 6.30 1.85 0.96
N PRO A 245 7.23 0.88 0.78
CA PRO A 245 7.64 0.03 1.90
C PRO A 245 8.41 0.87 2.92
N LEU A 246 8.31 0.52 4.20
CA LEU A 246 9.12 1.09 5.28
C LEU A 246 10.09 0.05 5.88
N TYR A 247 10.28 -1.04 5.20
CA TYR A 247 11.01 -2.23 5.64
C TYR A 247 12.01 -2.70 4.60
N GLY A 248 12.68 -3.77 4.93
CA GLY A 248 13.59 -4.49 4.06
C GLY A 248 13.53 -6.01 4.26
N TYR A 249 14.44 -6.69 3.59
CA TYR A 249 14.71 -8.10 3.82
C TYR A 249 16.20 -8.34 4.01
N HIS A 250 16.49 -9.28 4.92
CA HIS A 250 17.82 -9.79 5.20
C HIS A 250 17.93 -11.23 4.69
N TRP A 251 18.68 -11.45 3.62
CA TRP A 251 18.90 -12.76 3.01
C TRP A 251 20.10 -13.44 3.62
N PHE A 252 19.88 -14.68 4.06
CA PHE A 252 20.91 -15.52 4.63
C PHE A 252 21.65 -16.32 3.56
N ALA A 253 22.89 -16.68 3.83
CA ALA A 253 23.65 -17.61 3.00
C ALA A 253 23.26 -19.06 3.35
N GLY A 254 22.17 -19.53 2.79
CA GLY A 254 21.64 -20.86 3.04
C GLY A 254 20.65 -20.88 4.20
N THR A 255 19.70 -21.79 4.10
CA THR A 255 18.75 -22.04 5.19
C THR A 255 19.33 -23.18 6.03
N PRO A 256 19.58 -22.97 7.32
CA PRO A 256 19.96 -24.07 8.18
C PRO A 256 18.86 -25.13 8.14
N LEU A 257 19.20 -26.35 7.70
CA LEU A 257 18.31 -27.49 7.86
C LEU A 257 18.09 -27.68 9.35
N LYS A 258 16.84 -27.63 9.79
CA LYS A 258 16.51 -28.05 11.14
C LYS A 258 16.58 -29.57 11.20
N SER A 259 17.11 -30.11 12.30
CA SER A 259 17.26 -31.55 12.49
C SER A 259 15.94 -32.33 12.46
N ASP A 260 14.81 -31.63 12.58
CA ASP A 260 13.46 -32.17 12.59
C ASP A 260 12.66 -31.89 11.31
N ASP A 261 13.28 -31.30 10.26
CA ASP A 261 12.64 -31.09 8.97
C ASP A 261 12.24 -32.46 8.35
N LYS A 262 10.96 -32.58 7.97
CA LYS A 262 10.39 -33.76 7.35
C LYS A 262 10.18 -33.54 5.86
N ALA A 263 10.21 -34.61 5.09
CA ALA A 263 9.84 -34.57 3.68
C ALA A 263 8.38 -34.08 3.56
N GLY A 264 8.17 -32.96 2.84
CA GLY A 264 6.86 -32.32 2.67
C GLY A 264 6.63 -31.09 3.56
N ASP A 265 7.55 -30.73 4.44
CA ASP A 265 7.51 -29.47 5.16
C ASP A 265 7.61 -28.31 4.19
N LYS A 266 7.00 -27.17 4.54
CA LYS A 266 7.09 -25.95 3.74
C LYS A 266 8.57 -25.53 3.64
N PRO A 267 9.03 -25.11 2.47
CA PRO A 267 10.40 -24.64 2.31
C PRO A 267 10.65 -23.48 3.29
N ASN A 268 11.82 -23.51 3.93
CA ASN A 268 12.22 -22.40 4.78
C ASN A 268 12.49 -21.16 3.92
N PRO A 269 12.07 -19.96 4.34
CA PRO A 269 12.36 -18.74 3.60
C PRO A 269 13.86 -18.47 3.55
N SER A 270 14.34 -17.91 2.44
CA SER A 270 15.73 -17.52 2.27
C SER A 270 16.08 -16.18 2.90
N ALA A 271 15.08 -15.46 3.43
CA ALA A 271 15.25 -14.18 4.08
C ALA A 271 14.24 -13.97 5.22
N GLU A 272 14.54 -13.02 6.08
CA GLU A 272 13.62 -12.50 7.07
C GLU A 272 13.28 -11.03 6.80
N TYR A 273 12.13 -10.62 7.28
CA TYR A 273 11.68 -9.23 7.28
C TYR A 273 12.51 -8.41 8.28
N ILE A 274 12.96 -7.21 7.91
CA ILE A 274 13.79 -6.36 8.75
C ILE A 274 13.33 -4.91 8.72
N GLY A 275 13.27 -4.26 9.89
CA GLY A 275 13.09 -2.82 9.99
C GLY A 275 14.38 -2.06 9.68
N THR A 276 14.27 -0.77 9.45
CA THR A 276 15.44 0.07 9.13
C THR A 276 16.44 0.14 10.29
N ASP A 277 15.96 0.28 11.53
CA ASP A 277 16.85 0.32 12.71
C ASP A 277 17.65 -0.98 12.83
N ASP A 278 16.98 -2.13 12.70
CA ASP A 278 17.60 -3.44 12.78
C ASP A 278 18.62 -3.64 11.64
N ALA A 279 18.32 -3.14 10.42
CA ALA A 279 19.26 -3.17 9.29
C ALA A 279 20.52 -2.33 9.56
N VAL A 280 20.37 -1.13 10.08
CA VAL A 280 21.48 -0.24 10.45
C VAL A 280 22.32 -0.84 11.57
N ASP A 281 21.70 -1.48 12.55
CA ASP A 281 22.41 -2.14 13.63
C ASP A 281 23.19 -3.38 13.17
N LEU A 282 22.67 -4.16 12.23
CA LEU A 282 23.42 -5.24 11.57
C LEU A 282 24.63 -4.69 10.80
N ALA A 283 24.46 -3.59 10.05
CA ALA A 283 25.58 -2.97 9.35
C ALA A 283 26.71 -2.57 10.31
N LYS A 284 26.38 -1.97 11.44
CA LYS A 284 27.36 -1.62 12.50
C LYS A 284 28.01 -2.86 13.11
N ALA A 285 27.20 -3.87 13.47
CA ALA A 285 27.68 -5.06 14.18
C ALA A 285 28.65 -5.90 13.34
N TYR A 286 28.44 -5.98 12.03
CA TYR A 286 29.22 -6.82 11.12
C TYR A 286 30.12 -6.02 10.16
N GLY A 287 30.24 -4.70 10.33
CA GLY A 287 31.07 -3.83 9.48
C GLY A 287 30.55 -3.71 8.03
N GLY A 288 29.25 -3.92 7.83
CA GLY A 288 28.61 -3.72 6.54
C GLY A 288 28.59 -2.25 6.17
N ARG A 289 28.98 -1.92 4.93
CA ARG A 289 28.87 -0.55 4.42
C ARG A 289 27.56 -0.37 3.70
N ILE A 290 26.70 0.53 4.20
CA ILE A 290 25.45 0.87 3.53
C ILE A 290 25.76 1.62 2.25
N GLU A 291 25.31 1.07 1.12
CA GLU A 291 25.50 1.58 -0.23
C GLU A 291 24.14 2.04 -0.80
N TRP A 292 24.23 2.84 -1.84
CA TRP A 292 23.07 3.32 -2.60
C TRP A 292 23.10 2.74 -4.00
N ASP A 293 22.05 1.99 -4.35
CA ASP A 293 21.82 1.60 -5.74
C ASP A 293 21.14 2.76 -6.47
N SER A 294 21.88 3.38 -7.41
CA SER A 294 21.37 4.52 -8.18
C SER A 294 20.35 4.12 -9.25
N THR A 295 20.33 2.87 -9.69
CA THR A 295 19.40 2.33 -10.67
C THR A 295 18.05 2.04 -10.03
N ASP A 296 18.08 1.29 -8.93
CA ASP A 296 16.87 0.93 -8.18
C ASP A 296 16.45 1.96 -7.14
N ARG A 297 17.30 2.96 -6.89
CA ARG A 297 17.13 4.01 -5.88
C ARG A 297 16.77 3.42 -4.53
N ALA A 298 17.58 2.48 -4.08
CA ALA A 298 17.38 1.71 -2.86
C ALA A 298 18.67 1.62 -2.04
N ALA A 299 18.53 1.60 -0.72
CA ALA A 299 19.64 1.33 0.18
C ALA A 299 19.85 -0.18 0.29
N TRP A 300 21.12 -0.58 0.32
CA TRP A 300 21.51 -1.96 0.47
C TRP A 300 22.90 -2.09 1.06
N PHE A 301 23.22 -3.27 1.60
CA PHE A 301 24.58 -3.67 1.95
C PHE A 301 24.68 -5.19 2.02
N TYR A 302 25.90 -5.66 2.18
CA TYR A 302 26.19 -7.04 2.53
C TYR A 302 27.24 -7.09 3.64
N PHE A 303 27.28 -8.20 4.32
CA PHE A 303 28.35 -8.54 5.27
C PHE A 303 28.66 -10.03 5.22
N TYR A 304 29.70 -10.43 5.93
CA TYR A 304 30.05 -11.84 6.06
C TYR A 304 29.82 -12.30 7.50
N ARG A 305 29.16 -13.43 7.62
CA ARG A 305 28.99 -14.15 8.88
C ARG A 305 29.38 -15.61 8.64
N ALA A 306 30.38 -16.14 9.45
CA ALA A 306 30.95 -17.47 9.24
C ALA A 306 31.39 -17.73 7.77
N ASP A 307 32.11 -16.77 7.17
CA ASP A 307 32.58 -16.77 5.78
C ASP A 307 31.47 -16.82 4.69
N MET A 308 30.23 -16.71 5.09
CA MET A 308 29.10 -16.65 4.16
C MET A 308 28.60 -15.24 4.01
N ARG A 309 28.29 -14.85 2.77
CA ARG A 309 27.76 -13.52 2.47
C ARG A 309 26.26 -13.47 2.73
N GLU A 310 25.83 -12.45 3.48
CA GLU A 310 24.43 -12.12 3.72
C GLU A 310 24.13 -10.74 3.13
N TRP A 311 22.91 -10.58 2.61
CA TRP A 311 22.48 -9.38 1.88
C TRP A 311 21.32 -8.72 2.57
N ILE A 312 21.33 -7.39 2.63
CA ILE A 312 20.21 -6.59 3.10
C ILE A 312 19.85 -5.56 2.04
N PHE A 313 18.57 -5.49 1.71
CA PHE A 313 17.96 -4.39 0.96
C PHE A 313 16.83 -3.82 1.81
N PHE A 314 16.79 -2.51 1.98
CA PHE A 314 15.83 -1.87 2.89
C PHE A 314 15.46 -0.46 2.43
N THR A 315 14.42 0.10 3.04
CA THR A 315 13.96 1.45 2.77
C THR A 315 14.50 2.40 3.84
N ASP A 316 15.48 3.22 3.50
CA ASP A 316 15.94 4.35 4.29
C ASP A 316 15.17 5.63 3.96
N ALA A 317 15.43 6.73 4.66
CA ALA A 317 14.80 8.02 4.41
C ALA A 317 15.09 8.57 3.01
N ARG A 318 16.23 8.24 2.40
CA ARG A 318 16.53 8.63 1.01
C ARG A 318 15.65 7.88 0.04
N THR A 319 15.53 6.57 0.19
CA THR A 319 14.65 5.71 -0.60
C THR A 319 13.20 6.20 -0.52
N PHE A 320 12.72 6.51 0.70
CA PHE A 320 11.38 7.07 0.91
C PHE A 320 11.19 8.40 0.17
N ARG A 321 12.12 9.34 0.30
CA ARG A 321 12.04 10.67 -0.36
C ARG A 321 11.96 10.57 -1.88
N GLU A 322 12.68 9.64 -2.51
CA GLU A 322 12.60 9.41 -3.96
C GLU A 322 11.17 9.01 -4.38
N ARG A 323 10.52 8.09 -3.64
CA ARG A 323 9.14 7.66 -3.92
C ARG A 323 8.12 8.77 -3.61
N TYR A 324 8.31 9.49 -2.52
CA TYR A 324 7.45 10.63 -2.17
C TYR A 324 7.55 11.77 -3.21
N THR A 325 8.74 11.98 -3.78
CA THR A 325 8.93 12.90 -4.90
C THR A 325 8.16 12.44 -6.13
N LEU A 326 8.23 11.15 -6.48
CA LEU A 326 7.45 10.56 -7.57
C LEU A 326 5.93 10.77 -7.38
N VAL A 327 5.42 10.61 -6.15
CA VAL A 327 4.00 10.86 -5.83
C VAL A 327 3.60 12.29 -6.17
N LYS A 328 4.45 13.28 -5.82
CA LYS A 328 4.22 14.70 -6.14
C LYS A 328 4.29 14.98 -7.62
N GLU A 329 5.32 14.48 -8.30
CA GLU A 329 5.53 14.68 -9.74
C GLU A 329 4.42 14.09 -10.60
N ARG A 330 3.84 12.97 -10.16
CA ARG A 330 2.74 12.29 -10.86
C ARG A 330 1.36 12.81 -10.47
N GLY A 331 1.26 13.75 -9.53
CA GLY A 331 0.00 14.33 -9.04
C GLY A 331 -0.94 13.28 -8.44
N LEU A 332 -0.37 12.26 -7.79
CA LEU A 332 -1.16 11.21 -7.14
C LEU A 332 -1.93 11.77 -5.95
N GLN A 333 -3.01 11.09 -5.54
CA GLN A 333 -3.75 11.46 -4.32
C GLN A 333 -2.83 11.45 -3.10
N GLY A 334 -1.90 10.49 -3.04
CA GLY A 334 -0.96 10.36 -1.95
C GLY A 334 -0.10 9.10 -2.05
N PHE A 335 0.35 8.66 -0.90
CA PHE A 335 1.06 7.39 -0.75
C PHE A 335 0.42 6.56 0.37
N CYS A 336 0.67 5.25 0.35
CA CYS A 336 0.30 4.32 1.40
C CYS A 336 1.54 3.53 1.82
N SER A 337 1.89 3.58 3.11
CA SER A 337 3.16 3.03 3.60
C SER A 337 2.96 1.85 4.53
N TRP A 338 3.54 0.71 4.16
CA TRP A 338 3.62 -0.50 4.97
C TRP A 338 5.01 -0.59 5.61
N VAL A 339 5.20 -0.55 6.91
CA VAL A 339 4.25 -0.40 8.01
C VAL A 339 4.92 0.42 9.12
N LEU A 340 4.14 1.19 9.87
CA LEU A 340 4.63 1.94 11.04
C LEU A 340 5.40 1.05 12.02
N GLY A 341 6.48 1.58 12.58
CA GLY A 341 7.37 0.88 13.52
C GLY A 341 8.54 0.15 12.87
N THR A 342 8.68 0.25 11.53
CA THR A 342 9.82 -0.30 10.79
C THR A 342 10.56 0.77 9.98
N GLU A 343 10.03 1.99 9.97
CA GLU A 343 10.55 3.12 9.21
C GLU A 343 11.89 3.66 9.72
N ASP A 344 12.64 4.27 8.79
CA ASP A 344 13.72 5.19 9.17
C ASP A 344 13.11 6.44 9.83
N PRO A 345 13.49 6.80 11.06
CA PRO A 345 12.94 7.97 11.75
C PRO A 345 13.07 9.28 10.94
N ALA A 346 14.05 9.40 10.05
CA ALA A 346 14.26 10.60 9.24
C ALA A 346 13.23 10.76 8.09
N ILE A 347 12.32 9.80 7.84
CA ILE A 347 11.22 10.01 6.89
C ILE A 347 10.28 11.13 7.36
N TRP A 348 10.11 11.25 8.67
CA TRP A 348 9.19 12.21 9.27
C TRP A 348 9.57 13.67 9.00
N ASP A 349 10.87 13.94 8.74
CA ASP A 349 11.35 15.28 8.34
C ASP A 349 10.88 15.68 6.93
N SER A 350 10.49 14.70 6.13
CA SER A 350 10.01 14.91 4.75
C SER A 350 8.52 15.22 4.67
N LEU A 351 7.78 14.97 5.74
CA LEU A 351 6.32 15.11 5.79
C LEU A 351 5.90 16.39 6.55
N PRO A 352 4.89 17.11 6.03
CA PRO A 352 4.34 18.24 6.74
C PRO A 352 3.63 17.78 8.01
N ALA A 353 3.70 18.60 9.06
CA ALA A 353 2.83 18.43 10.22
C ALA A 353 1.46 19.06 9.94
N HIS A 354 0.40 18.40 10.36
CA HIS A 354 -0.96 18.97 10.34
C HIS A 354 -1.10 19.91 11.54
N LYS A 355 -1.76 21.05 11.32
CA LYS A 355 -2.02 22.04 12.37
C LYS A 355 -3.24 21.66 13.18
#